data_405794d1f5f228c1867727c26f039efd
#
_entry.id   405794d1f5f228c1867727c26f039efd
#
_cell.length_a   1.000
_cell.length_b   1.000
_cell.length_c   1.000
_cell.angle_alpha   90.00
_cell.angle_beta   90.00
_cell.angle_gamma   90.00
#
_symmetry.space_group_name_H-M   'P 1'
#
loop_
_entity.id
_entity.type
_entity.pdbx_description
1 polymer ?
#
loop_
_entity_poly.entity_id
_entity_poly.type
_entity_poly.pdbx_seq_one_letter_code
_entity_poly.pdbx_strand_id
1 'polypeptide(L)'
;MIKLYSSIIGEGIPFLFLHGFLGMGDNWKTLGNKFSEEGFQVHLIDQRNHGRSPHKTEMNYEVMSQDIKDYCDAHNLKDIILLGHSMGGKVAMQIAADFPELMQKLIIVDIAPKYYAPHHHEILEALQALENQNLTSRGDAEDFLAEY
;
A
#
# COMPACT_ATOMS: atom_id res chain seq x y z
N MET A 1 10.85 -14.21 -2.20
CA MET A 1 10.88 -12.81 -2.67
C MET A 1 9.84 -12.62 -3.76
N ILE A 2 8.94 -11.67 -3.64
CA ILE A 2 8.04 -11.26 -4.72
C ILE A 2 8.53 -9.93 -5.31
N LYS A 3 8.26 -9.68 -6.59
CA LYS A 3 8.61 -8.40 -7.21
C LYS A 3 7.39 -7.49 -7.15
N LEU A 4 7.41 -6.53 -6.24
CA LEU A 4 6.36 -5.52 -6.14
C LEU A 4 6.41 -4.57 -7.34
N TYR A 5 5.23 -4.16 -7.80
CA TYR A 5 5.10 -3.06 -8.74
C TYR A 5 5.25 -1.72 -8.01
N SER A 6 5.92 -0.78 -8.64
CA SER A 6 5.99 0.61 -8.17
C SER A 6 6.06 1.60 -9.33
N SER A 7 5.54 2.79 -9.10
CA SER A 7 5.80 3.97 -9.91
C SER A 7 6.82 4.84 -9.18
N ILE A 8 7.94 5.15 -9.83
CA ILE A 8 9.01 5.97 -9.25
C ILE A 8 8.98 7.34 -9.92
N ILE A 9 8.96 8.41 -9.13
CA ILE A 9 8.81 9.79 -9.59
C ILE A 9 9.90 10.64 -8.94
N GLY A 10 10.58 11.46 -9.74
CA GLY A 10 11.64 12.36 -9.25
C GLY A 10 12.94 11.66 -8.89
N GLU A 11 13.84 12.42 -8.30
CA GLU A 11 15.16 12.02 -7.87
C GLU A 11 15.46 12.61 -6.48
N GLY A 12 16.39 12.02 -5.73
CA GLY A 12 16.81 12.53 -4.43
C GLY A 12 16.57 11.56 -3.28
N ILE A 13 16.07 12.05 -2.13
CA ILE A 13 15.87 11.23 -0.93
C ILE A 13 14.75 10.21 -1.17
N PRO A 14 14.98 8.90 -0.95
CA PRO A 14 13.96 7.88 -1.15
C PRO A 14 12.77 8.06 -0.22
N PHE A 15 11.58 8.23 -0.78
CA PHE A 15 10.34 8.39 -0.05
C PHE A 15 9.30 7.37 -0.53
N LEU A 16 9.03 6.36 0.27
CA LEU A 16 8.16 5.24 -0.05
C LEU A 16 6.76 5.47 0.50
N PHE A 17 5.75 5.21 -0.31
CA PHE A 17 4.33 5.34 0.04
C PHE A 17 3.66 3.98 0.00
N LEU A 18 3.09 3.57 1.16
CA LEU A 18 2.31 2.34 1.32
C LEU A 18 0.83 2.70 1.50
N HIS A 19 0.01 2.28 0.55
CA HIS A 19 -1.44 2.55 0.53
C HIS A 19 -2.22 1.71 1.55
N GLY A 20 -3.47 2.06 1.79
CA GLY A 20 -4.41 1.32 2.62
C GLY A 20 -5.01 0.09 1.91
N PHE A 21 -5.84 -0.67 2.65
CA PHE A 21 -6.59 -1.81 2.12
C PHE A 21 -7.46 -1.39 0.93
N LEU A 22 -7.54 -2.22 -0.10
CA LEU A 22 -8.19 -1.95 -1.39
C LEU A 22 -7.63 -0.75 -2.18
N GLY A 23 -6.51 -0.18 -1.74
CA GLY A 23 -5.82 0.89 -2.43
C GLY A 23 -4.75 0.41 -3.41
N MET A 24 -4.05 1.36 -4.01
CA MET A 24 -2.89 1.15 -4.88
C MET A 24 -2.01 2.40 -4.88
N GLY A 25 -0.78 2.27 -5.40
CA GLY A 25 0.16 3.39 -5.47
C GLY A 25 -0.38 4.60 -6.22
N ASP A 26 -1.17 4.38 -7.28
CA ASP A 26 -1.75 5.46 -8.09
C ASP A 26 -2.67 6.40 -7.28
N ASN A 27 -3.24 5.96 -6.14
CA ASN A 27 -4.03 6.83 -5.26
C ASN A 27 -3.21 8.00 -4.68
N TRP A 28 -1.89 7.85 -4.64
CA TRP A 28 -0.95 8.81 -4.08
C TRP A 28 -0.22 9.65 -5.13
N LYS A 29 -0.53 9.47 -6.42
CA LYS A 29 0.21 10.08 -7.53
C LYS A 29 0.26 11.61 -7.47
N THR A 30 -0.84 12.26 -7.13
CA THR A 30 -0.89 13.72 -7.01
C THR A 30 0.03 14.24 -5.90
N LEU A 31 0.02 13.57 -4.75
CA LEU A 31 0.90 13.92 -3.63
C LEU A 31 2.35 13.56 -3.95
N GLY A 32 2.58 12.40 -4.57
CA GLY A 32 3.89 11.96 -5.00
C GLY A 32 4.57 12.94 -5.95
N ASN A 33 3.85 13.49 -6.92
CA ASN A 33 4.36 14.53 -7.82
C ASN A 33 4.81 15.78 -7.05
N LYS A 34 4.02 16.24 -6.07
CA LYS A 34 4.40 17.40 -5.25
C LYS A 34 5.68 17.17 -4.47
N PHE A 35 5.84 16.00 -3.85
CA PHE A 35 7.07 15.67 -3.13
C PHE A 35 8.27 15.49 -4.06
N SER A 36 8.06 14.99 -5.27
CA SER A 36 9.16 14.87 -6.25
C SER A 36 9.73 16.24 -6.68
N GLU A 37 8.92 17.29 -6.69
CA GLU A 37 9.35 18.65 -6.94
C GLU A 37 10.17 19.25 -5.79
N GLU A 38 10.09 18.66 -4.58
CA GLU A 38 10.79 19.06 -3.35
C GLU A 38 12.08 18.24 -3.10
N GLY A 39 12.58 17.52 -4.09
CA GLY A 39 13.84 16.78 -4.02
C GLY A 39 13.73 15.38 -3.40
N PHE A 40 12.55 14.77 -3.48
CA PHE A 40 12.35 13.38 -3.09
C PHE A 40 12.23 12.46 -4.31
N GLN A 41 12.84 11.28 -4.22
CA GLN A 41 12.54 10.17 -5.11
C GLN A 41 11.38 9.39 -4.52
N VAL A 42 10.18 9.61 -5.06
CA VAL A 42 8.95 9.02 -4.52
C VAL A 42 8.69 7.67 -5.16
N HIS A 43 8.52 6.64 -4.32
CA HIS A 43 8.16 5.29 -4.70
C HIS A 43 6.72 5.01 -4.31
N LEU A 44 5.80 4.99 -5.26
CA LEU A 44 4.40 4.63 -5.08
C LEU A 44 4.26 3.12 -5.27
N ILE A 45 4.21 2.37 -4.18
CA ILE A 45 4.29 0.91 -4.19
C ILE A 45 2.89 0.31 -4.14
N ASP A 46 2.58 -0.60 -5.07
CA ASP A 46 1.47 -1.52 -4.93
C ASP A 46 1.90 -2.66 -4.03
N GLN A 47 1.29 -2.80 -2.86
CA GLN A 47 1.60 -3.88 -1.93
C GLN A 47 1.09 -5.23 -2.46
N ARG A 48 1.57 -6.38 -1.92
CA ARG A 48 1.06 -7.71 -2.32
C ARG A 48 -0.47 -7.74 -2.32
N ASN A 49 -1.05 -8.48 -3.24
CA ASN A 49 -2.49 -8.65 -3.43
C ASN A 49 -3.25 -7.37 -3.84
N HIS A 50 -2.53 -6.29 -4.18
CA HIS A 50 -3.13 -5.02 -4.61
C HIS A 50 -2.52 -4.53 -5.93
N GLY A 51 -3.32 -3.77 -6.67
CA GLY A 51 -2.88 -3.11 -7.90
C GLY A 51 -2.26 -4.07 -8.92
N ARG A 52 -1.04 -3.76 -9.34
CA ARG A 52 -0.27 -4.54 -10.34
C ARG A 52 0.72 -5.51 -9.70
N SER A 53 0.77 -5.55 -8.37
CA SER A 53 1.66 -6.46 -7.64
C SER A 53 1.12 -7.88 -7.60
N PRO A 54 2.00 -8.90 -7.47
CA PRO A 54 1.59 -10.30 -7.48
C PRO A 54 0.62 -10.65 -6.34
N HIS A 55 -0.34 -11.51 -6.66
CA HIS A 55 -1.26 -12.11 -5.70
C HIS A 55 -0.65 -13.38 -5.09
N LYS A 56 -0.76 -13.51 -3.77
CA LYS A 56 -0.28 -14.64 -2.97
C LYS A 56 -1.31 -15.00 -1.92
N THR A 57 -1.36 -16.27 -1.56
CA THR A 57 -2.28 -16.78 -0.53
C THR A 57 -1.95 -16.21 0.84
N GLU A 58 -0.64 -16.11 1.16
CA GLU A 58 -0.18 -15.58 2.42
C GLU A 58 -0.22 -14.05 2.42
N MET A 59 -0.94 -13.48 3.41
CA MET A 59 -1.06 -12.04 3.61
C MET A 59 -1.14 -11.74 5.11
N ASN A 60 -0.06 -11.25 5.66
CA ASN A 60 0.07 -10.75 7.03
C ASN A 60 1.10 -9.61 7.06
N TYR A 61 1.21 -8.90 8.17
CA TYR A 61 2.10 -7.75 8.26
C TYR A 61 3.58 -8.14 8.21
N GLU A 62 3.95 -9.32 8.69
CA GLU A 62 5.32 -9.84 8.67
C GLU A 62 5.79 -10.07 7.24
N VAL A 63 5.00 -10.79 6.42
CA VAL A 63 5.39 -11.02 5.03
C VAL A 63 5.33 -9.75 4.18
N MET A 64 4.41 -8.82 4.49
CA MET A 64 4.34 -7.52 3.80
C MET A 64 5.54 -6.63 4.17
N SER A 65 5.99 -6.66 5.43
CA SER A 65 7.20 -5.99 5.89
C SER A 65 8.43 -6.53 5.15
N GLN A 66 8.56 -7.86 5.05
CA GLN A 66 9.64 -8.48 4.31
C GLN A 66 9.63 -8.12 2.82
N ASP A 67 8.47 -8.02 2.18
CA ASP A 67 8.37 -7.59 0.78
C ASP A 67 8.94 -6.19 0.56
N ILE A 68 8.66 -5.26 1.48
CA ILE A 68 9.20 -3.90 1.38
C ILE A 68 10.71 -3.89 1.66
N LYS A 69 11.19 -4.72 2.60
CA LYS A 69 12.64 -4.90 2.81
C LYS A 69 13.33 -5.41 1.55
N ASP A 70 12.77 -6.47 0.94
CA ASP A 70 13.26 -7.04 -0.31
C ASP A 70 13.23 -6.02 -1.47
N TYR A 71 12.18 -5.20 -1.52
CA TYR A 71 12.06 -4.10 -2.47
C TYR A 71 13.18 -3.08 -2.30
N CYS A 72 13.44 -2.65 -1.06
CA CYS A 72 14.51 -1.71 -0.75
C CYS A 72 15.88 -2.28 -1.14
N ASP A 73 16.14 -3.55 -0.85
CA ASP A 73 17.39 -4.21 -1.22
C ASP A 73 17.57 -4.27 -2.74
N ALA A 74 16.51 -4.63 -3.46
CA ALA A 74 16.55 -4.72 -4.93
C ALA A 74 16.78 -3.36 -5.61
N HIS A 75 16.37 -2.27 -4.97
CA HIS A 75 16.57 -0.89 -5.44
C HIS A 75 17.76 -0.18 -4.79
N ASN A 76 18.54 -0.87 -3.95
CA ASN A 76 19.65 -0.31 -3.17
C ASN A 76 19.27 0.92 -2.32
N LEU A 77 18.06 0.92 -1.77
CA LEU A 77 17.55 2.02 -0.96
C LEU A 77 18.03 1.90 0.49
N LYS A 78 18.46 3.02 1.05
CA LYS A 78 18.86 3.20 2.46
C LYS A 78 18.36 4.55 2.96
N ASP A 79 18.30 4.72 4.26
CA ASP A 79 17.89 5.98 4.91
C ASP A 79 16.57 6.50 4.33
N ILE A 80 15.61 5.61 4.14
CA ILE A 80 14.33 5.93 3.51
C ILE A 80 13.42 6.75 4.43
N ILE A 81 12.58 7.57 3.82
CA ILE A 81 11.36 8.07 4.46
C ILE A 81 10.24 7.11 4.09
N LEU A 82 9.48 6.64 5.07
CA LEU A 82 8.40 5.69 4.86
C LEU A 82 7.07 6.28 5.33
N LEU A 83 6.12 6.44 4.42
CA LEU A 83 4.75 6.83 4.70
C LEU A 83 3.83 5.62 4.53
N GLY A 84 3.06 5.32 5.56
CA GLY A 84 2.04 4.28 5.52
C GLY A 84 0.67 4.78 5.94
N HIS A 85 -0.34 4.53 5.11
CA HIS A 85 -1.73 4.86 5.39
C HIS A 85 -2.53 3.61 5.75
N SER A 86 -3.30 3.67 6.85
CA SER A 86 -4.18 2.58 7.29
C SER A 86 -3.45 1.22 7.35
N MET A 87 -3.79 0.23 6.54
CA MET A 87 -3.08 -1.05 6.41
C MET A 87 -1.58 -0.84 6.13
N GLY A 88 -1.23 0.04 5.19
CA GLY A 88 0.17 0.39 4.90
C GLY A 88 0.87 1.03 6.10
N GLY A 89 0.13 1.70 6.99
CA GLY A 89 0.65 2.22 8.26
C GLY A 89 1.04 1.09 9.22
N LYS A 90 0.26 0.01 9.28
CA LYS A 90 0.61 -1.19 10.06
C LYS A 90 1.86 -1.88 9.52
N VAL A 91 1.95 -2.02 8.19
CA VAL A 91 3.15 -2.54 7.52
C VAL A 91 4.36 -1.67 7.84
N ALA A 92 4.22 -0.35 7.75
CA ALA A 92 5.29 0.60 8.05
C ALA A 92 5.76 0.52 9.52
N MET A 93 4.84 0.33 10.48
CA MET A 93 5.19 0.10 11.89
C MET A 93 5.93 -1.23 12.06
N GLN A 94 5.53 -2.30 11.35
CA GLN A 94 6.22 -3.59 11.38
C GLN A 94 7.65 -3.46 10.83
N ILE A 95 7.84 -2.75 9.71
CA ILE A 95 9.17 -2.47 9.15
C ILE A 95 10.03 -1.70 10.16
N ALA A 96 9.45 -0.73 10.86
CA ALA A 96 10.17 0.05 11.88
C ALA A 96 10.66 -0.82 13.05
N ALA A 97 9.91 -1.86 13.39
CA ALA A 97 10.30 -2.80 14.43
C ALA A 97 11.33 -3.82 13.95
N ASP A 98 11.18 -4.35 12.72
CA ASP A 98 12.01 -5.43 12.19
C ASP A 98 13.33 -4.92 11.59
N PHE A 99 13.31 -3.74 10.94
CA PHE A 99 14.41 -3.17 10.15
C PHE A 99 14.64 -1.68 10.47
N PRO A 100 14.87 -1.30 11.73
CA PRO A 100 14.98 0.10 12.13
C PRO A 100 16.10 0.86 11.41
N GLU A 101 17.17 0.15 11.01
CA GLU A 101 18.33 0.72 10.31
C GLU A 101 18.02 1.16 8.87
N LEU A 102 16.88 0.72 8.32
CA LEU A 102 16.47 1.06 6.97
C LEU A 102 15.92 2.49 6.88
N MET A 103 15.37 3.01 8.00
CA MET A 103 14.55 4.21 7.98
C MET A 103 15.23 5.43 8.57
N GLN A 104 15.10 6.56 7.85
CA GLN A 104 15.37 7.88 8.38
C GLN A 104 14.15 8.48 9.10
N LYS A 105 12.95 8.31 8.54
CA LYS A 105 11.69 8.83 9.10
C LYS A 105 10.53 7.89 8.83
N LEU A 106 9.61 7.83 9.79
CA LEU A 106 8.35 7.11 9.70
C LEU A 106 7.17 8.09 9.78
N ILE A 107 6.25 8.02 8.82
CA ILE A 107 5.03 8.82 8.78
C ILE A 107 3.84 7.87 8.76
N ILE A 108 3.01 7.93 9.78
CA ILE A 108 1.81 7.10 9.90
C ILE A 108 0.58 7.97 9.72
N VAL A 109 -0.29 7.55 8.79
CA VAL A 109 -1.51 8.27 8.43
C VAL A 109 -2.72 7.41 8.75
N ASP A 110 -3.62 7.96 9.56
CA ASP A 110 -4.96 7.42 9.87
C ASP A 110 -4.96 5.98 10.43
N ILE A 111 -4.00 5.64 11.30
CA ILE A 111 -3.94 4.37 12.02
C ILE A 111 -3.06 4.51 13.27
N ALA A 112 -3.31 3.70 14.29
CA ALA A 112 -2.52 3.69 15.52
C ALA A 112 -1.90 2.31 15.79
N PRO A 113 -0.84 2.22 16.64
CA PRO A 113 -0.24 0.94 17.05
C PRO A 113 -1.12 0.22 18.10
N LYS A 114 -2.34 -0.11 17.74
CA LYS A 114 -3.29 -0.86 18.57
C LYS A 114 -3.95 -1.96 17.76
N TYR A 115 -4.59 -2.92 18.44
CA TYR A 115 -5.45 -3.90 17.79
C TYR A 115 -6.70 -3.21 17.24
N TYR A 116 -7.09 -3.61 16.03
CA TYR A 116 -8.37 -3.28 15.39
C TYR A 116 -9.09 -4.60 15.12
N ALA A 117 -10.31 -4.74 15.62
CA ALA A 117 -11.14 -5.88 15.28
C ALA A 117 -11.42 -5.90 13.76
N PRO A 118 -11.56 -7.07 13.12
CA PRO A 118 -12.00 -7.14 11.73
C PRO A 118 -13.32 -6.41 11.54
N HIS A 119 -13.38 -5.48 10.59
CA HIS A 119 -14.56 -4.60 10.39
C HIS A 119 -14.88 -4.36 8.91
N HIS A 120 -14.33 -5.20 8.01
CA HIS A 120 -14.55 -5.06 6.57
C HIS A 120 -15.46 -6.16 6.00
N HIS A 121 -16.16 -6.93 6.84
CA HIS A 121 -17.00 -8.05 6.38
C HIS A 121 -18.06 -7.61 5.38
N GLU A 122 -18.82 -6.56 5.68
CA GLU A 122 -19.87 -6.03 4.80
C GLU A 122 -19.31 -5.60 3.43
N ILE A 123 -18.15 -4.91 3.43
CA ILE A 123 -17.48 -4.49 2.19
C ILE A 123 -17.04 -5.70 1.37
N LEU A 124 -16.46 -6.72 2.02
CA LEU A 124 -16.00 -7.93 1.33
C LEU A 124 -17.17 -8.75 0.80
N GLU A 125 -18.27 -8.86 1.56
CA GLU A 125 -19.50 -9.53 1.11
C GLU A 125 -20.10 -8.82 -0.10
N ALA A 126 -20.20 -7.49 -0.06
CA ALA A 126 -20.69 -6.70 -1.19
C ALA A 126 -19.82 -6.88 -2.45
N LEU A 127 -18.48 -6.84 -2.29
CA LEU A 127 -17.56 -7.06 -3.41
C LEU A 127 -17.64 -8.49 -3.96
N GLN A 128 -17.79 -9.51 -3.10
CA GLN A 128 -17.99 -10.89 -3.54
C GLN A 128 -19.31 -11.09 -4.28
N ALA A 129 -20.36 -10.37 -3.87
CA ALA A 129 -21.65 -10.42 -4.56
C ALA A 129 -21.55 -9.90 -6.00
N LEU A 130 -20.61 -8.97 -6.29
CA LEU A 130 -20.36 -8.48 -7.66
C LEU A 130 -19.85 -9.57 -8.61
N GLU A 131 -19.08 -10.56 -8.12
CA GLU A 131 -18.51 -11.62 -8.97
C GLU A 131 -19.59 -12.42 -9.73
N ASN A 132 -20.81 -12.48 -9.18
CA ASN A 132 -21.92 -13.22 -9.75
C ASN A 132 -22.84 -12.35 -10.64
N GLN A 133 -22.49 -11.07 -10.83
CA GLN A 133 -23.30 -10.14 -11.63
C GLN A 133 -22.72 -9.99 -13.04
N ASN A 134 -23.62 -9.89 -14.03
CA ASN A 134 -23.24 -9.57 -15.41
C ASN A 134 -23.06 -8.05 -15.57
N LEU A 135 -22.05 -7.50 -14.92
CA LEU A 135 -21.77 -6.07 -14.96
C LEU A 135 -21.05 -5.72 -16.26
N THR A 136 -21.49 -4.65 -16.92
CA THR A 136 -20.90 -4.18 -18.18
C THR A 136 -20.16 -2.85 -18.01
N SER A 137 -20.39 -2.16 -16.90
CA SER A 137 -19.78 -0.87 -16.61
C SER A 137 -19.53 -0.69 -15.12
N ARG A 138 -18.71 0.32 -14.80
CA ARG A 138 -18.51 0.76 -13.41
C ARG A 138 -19.81 1.29 -12.78
N GLY A 139 -20.66 1.97 -13.59
CA GLY A 139 -21.97 2.44 -13.14
C GLY A 139 -22.86 1.32 -12.66
N ASP A 140 -22.93 0.20 -13.41
CA ASP A 140 -23.72 -0.97 -13.03
C ASP A 140 -23.26 -1.54 -11.65
N ALA A 141 -21.94 -1.51 -11.41
CA ALA A 141 -21.39 -1.94 -10.13
C ALA A 141 -21.70 -0.99 -9.00
N GLU A 142 -21.66 0.33 -9.24
CA GLU A 142 -22.01 1.36 -8.27
C GLU A 142 -23.50 1.29 -7.90
N ASP A 143 -24.38 1.11 -8.89
CA ASP A 143 -25.82 0.96 -8.68
C ASP A 143 -26.14 -0.31 -7.86
N PHE A 144 -25.49 -1.44 -8.19
CA PHE A 144 -25.65 -2.69 -7.42
C PHE A 144 -25.19 -2.52 -5.96
N LEU A 145 -24.03 -1.90 -5.74
CA LEU A 145 -23.49 -1.71 -4.40
C LEU A 145 -24.29 -0.69 -3.56
N ALA A 146 -25.04 0.21 -4.19
CA ALA A 146 -25.90 1.16 -3.49
C ALA A 146 -27.10 0.49 -2.79
N GLU A 147 -27.43 -0.75 -3.12
CA GLU A 147 -28.49 -1.55 -2.50
C GLU A 147 -27.98 -2.37 -1.28
N TYR A 148 -26.66 -2.43 -1.09
CA TYR A 148 -25.97 -3.13 0.02
C TYR A 148 -25.76 -2.22 1.22
#